data_0e3c7b949c2cf427d4bd90fddd0cd124
#
_entry.id   0e3c7b949c2cf427d4bd90fddd0cd124
#
_cell.length_a   1.000
_cell.length_b   1.000
_cell.length_c   1.000
_cell.angle_alpha   90.00
_cell.angle_beta   90.00
_cell.angle_gamma   90.00
#
_symmetry.space_group_name_H-M   'P 1'
#
loop_
_entity.id
_entity.type
_entity.pdbx_description
1 polymer ?
#
loop_
_entity_poly.entity_id
_entity_poly.type
_entity_poly.pdbx_seq_one_letter_code
_entity_poly.pdbx_strand_id
1 'polypeptide(L)'
;MVSLYCVAARHKEKPQMHSLHDIFWNQLTHKSIKWSSYLDVYDQYFHKWRNTRPTFVEVGVYGGGSLEMWTKYFGPSAHIWGIDNDHRAATFDIPGTQVAIGDQGDPGFWQQFLSIVPKIDLFLDDGGHRMNQQITTFECVWPHISENGIYICEDTHTSYWQEFGAVDGEETFLTFAKRSVDILHRNHMRGPHRPNMHLLPLLRDLQSVSFFDSMVVFCKGRQAFDWCEVN
;
A
#
# COMPACT_ATOMS: atom_id res chain seq x y z
N MET A 1 -64.40 -16.46 0.81
CA MET A 1 -63.60 -15.26 0.99
C MET A 1 -62.19 -15.73 1.39
N VAL A 2 -61.24 -15.66 0.47
CA VAL A 2 -59.85 -16.05 0.73
C VAL A 2 -59.08 -14.75 1.00
N SER A 3 -58.56 -14.61 2.24
CA SER A 3 -57.78 -13.43 2.64
C SER A 3 -56.32 -13.66 2.25
N LEU A 4 -55.82 -12.91 1.27
CA LEU A 4 -54.43 -12.88 0.86
C LEU A 4 -53.63 -11.92 1.79
N TYR A 5 -52.81 -12.49 2.65
CA TYR A 5 -51.82 -11.70 3.41
C TYR A 5 -50.60 -11.46 2.54
N CYS A 6 -50.43 -10.20 2.11
CA CYS A 6 -49.22 -9.73 1.46
C CYS A 6 -48.11 -9.61 2.51
N VAL A 7 -47.14 -10.53 2.51
CA VAL A 7 -45.94 -10.41 3.34
C VAL A 7 -45.03 -9.38 2.68
N ALA A 8 -44.93 -8.19 3.27
CA ALA A 8 -44.01 -7.16 2.84
C ALA A 8 -42.59 -7.70 2.93
N ALA A 9 -41.88 -7.75 1.79
CA ALA A 9 -40.47 -8.06 1.75
C ALA A 9 -39.71 -7.03 2.58
N ARG A 10 -39.08 -7.48 3.69
CA ARG A 10 -38.15 -6.63 4.44
C ARG A 10 -37.01 -6.29 3.51
N HIS A 11 -36.93 -5.01 3.10
CA HIS A 11 -35.72 -4.48 2.51
C HIS A 11 -34.58 -4.75 3.48
N LYS A 12 -33.65 -5.63 3.09
CA LYS A 12 -32.35 -5.72 3.77
C LYS A 12 -31.67 -4.39 3.50
N GLU A 13 -31.58 -3.56 4.51
CA GLU A 13 -30.74 -2.37 4.46
C GLU A 13 -29.34 -2.81 4.04
N LYS A 14 -28.80 -2.18 2.99
CA LYS A 14 -27.39 -2.37 2.64
C LYS A 14 -26.57 -2.01 3.87
N PRO A 15 -25.61 -2.83 4.29
CA PRO A 15 -24.78 -2.50 5.45
C PRO A 15 -24.19 -1.10 5.22
N GLN A 16 -24.39 -0.22 6.18
CA GLN A 16 -23.86 1.14 6.13
C GLN A 16 -22.33 1.04 6.10
N MET A 17 -21.72 1.45 5.00
CA MET A 17 -20.26 1.45 4.89
C MET A 17 -19.72 2.65 5.66
N HIS A 18 -19.05 2.37 6.78
CA HIS A 18 -18.34 3.39 7.54
C HIS A 18 -17.19 3.99 6.72
N SER A 19 -16.93 5.27 6.87
CA SER A 19 -15.75 5.90 6.29
C SER A 19 -14.48 5.36 6.98
N LEU A 20 -13.32 5.50 6.34
CA LEU A 20 -12.05 5.11 6.96
C LEU A 20 -11.81 5.93 8.24
N HIS A 21 -12.14 7.22 8.23
CA HIS A 21 -12.11 8.09 9.41
C HIS A 21 -12.98 7.57 10.54
N ASP A 22 -14.24 7.17 10.25
CA ASP A 22 -15.13 6.62 11.27
C ASP A 22 -14.58 5.32 11.86
N ILE A 23 -14.03 4.43 11.04
CA ILE A 23 -13.38 3.21 11.52
C ILE A 23 -12.19 3.55 12.42
N PHE A 24 -11.30 4.44 11.99
CA PHE A 24 -10.09 4.79 12.74
C PHE A 24 -10.41 5.42 14.09
N TRP A 25 -11.30 6.42 14.11
CA TRP A 25 -11.56 7.20 15.33
C TRP A 25 -12.53 6.53 16.31
N ASN A 26 -13.43 5.67 15.85
CA ASN A 26 -14.55 5.22 16.65
C ASN A 26 -14.66 3.71 16.80
N GLN A 27 -13.94 2.90 16.04
CA GLN A 27 -14.20 1.47 15.99
C GLN A 27 -13.00 0.58 16.37
N LEU A 28 -11.81 1.14 16.58
CA LEU A 28 -10.62 0.34 16.91
C LEU A 28 -10.59 0.01 18.40
N THR A 29 -10.23 -1.24 18.71
CA THR A 29 -9.97 -1.75 20.05
C THR A 29 -8.47 -1.88 20.32
N HIS A 30 -7.67 -2.02 19.27
CA HIS A 30 -6.22 -2.05 19.31
C HIS A 30 -5.63 -0.67 19.04
N LYS A 31 -4.43 -0.44 19.58
CA LYS A 31 -3.74 0.84 19.41
C LYS A 31 -3.22 1.01 17.99
N SER A 32 -3.49 2.17 17.39
CA SER A 32 -2.92 2.63 16.13
C SER A 32 -2.48 4.09 16.27
N ILE A 33 -1.46 4.47 15.50
CA ILE A 33 -1.01 5.86 15.38
C ILE A 33 -0.85 6.14 13.90
N LYS A 34 -1.54 7.14 13.37
CA LYS A 34 -1.42 7.60 11.98
C LYS A 34 -1.58 9.12 11.94
N TRP A 35 -0.93 9.77 11.00
CA TRP A 35 -1.25 11.15 10.67
C TRP A 35 -2.67 11.20 10.09
N SER A 36 -3.48 12.16 10.52
CA SER A 36 -4.88 12.26 10.07
C SER A 36 -5.00 12.45 8.56
N SER A 37 -4.05 13.15 7.94
CA SER A 37 -3.96 13.36 6.49
C SER A 37 -3.74 12.05 5.70
N TYR A 38 -3.18 11.02 6.30
CA TYR A 38 -2.96 9.74 5.64
C TYR A 38 -4.25 9.02 5.33
N LEU A 39 -5.26 9.15 6.20
CA LEU A 39 -6.57 8.50 6.02
C LEU A 39 -7.25 8.90 4.71
N ASP A 40 -7.13 10.16 4.30
CA ASP A 40 -7.69 10.65 3.03
C ASP A 40 -6.94 10.04 1.83
N VAL A 41 -5.60 9.93 1.92
CA VAL A 41 -4.79 9.30 0.87
C VAL A 41 -5.13 7.82 0.74
N TYR A 42 -5.26 7.10 1.85
CA TYR A 42 -5.67 5.70 1.81
C TYR A 42 -7.05 5.53 1.16
N ASP A 43 -8.04 6.32 1.57
CA ASP A 43 -9.39 6.21 1.01
C ASP A 43 -9.37 6.54 -0.49
N GLN A 44 -8.63 7.57 -0.91
CA GLN A 44 -8.47 7.92 -2.32
C GLN A 44 -7.99 6.73 -3.18
N TYR A 45 -7.03 5.96 -2.70
CA TYR A 45 -6.42 4.88 -3.48
C TYR A 45 -7.04 3.50 -3.22
N PHE A 46 -7.58 3.27 -2.03
CA PHE A 46 -8.02 1.94 -1.60
C PHE A 46 -9.53 1.73 -1.67
N HIS A 47 -10.36 2.79 -1.79
CA HIS A 47 -11.83 2.66 -1.72
C HIS A 47 -12.42 1.66 -2.72
N LYS A 48 -11.85 1.57 -3.93
CA LYS A 48 -12.30 0.63 -4.97
C LYS A 48 -12.12 -0.85 -4.59
N TRP A 49 -11.27 -1.13 -3.60
CA TRP A 49 -10.98 -2.49 -3.14
C TRP A 49 -11.88 -2.94 -1.98
N ARG A 50 -12.71 -2.04 -1.45
CA ARG A 50 -13.65 -2.37 -0.37
C ARG A 50 -14.63 -3.45 -0.80
N ASN A 51 -14.85 -4.44 0.11
CA ASN A 51 -15.72 -5.59 -0.15
C ASN A 51 -15.36 -6.43 -1.39
N THR A 52 -14.09 -6.35 -1.80
CA THR A 52 -13.50 -7.25 -2.79
C THR A 52 -12.65 -8.31 -2.09
N ARG A 53 -11.69 -8.92 -2.79
CA ARG A 53 -10.77 -9.92 -2.23
C ARG A 53 -9.31 -9.50 -2.43
N PRO A 54 -8.88 -8.32 -2.00
CA PRO A 54 -7.51 -7.93 -2.19
C PRO A 54 -6.58 -8.74 -1.29
N THR A 55 -5.38 -9.00 -1.78
CA THR A 55 -4.23 -9.32 -0.93
C THR A 55 -3.59 -7.99 -0.52
N PHE A 56 -3.75 -7.64 0.74
CA PHE A 56 -3.20 -6.44 1.37
C PHE A 56 -2.06 -6.83 2.30
N VAL A 57 -0.93 -6.14 2.20
CA VAL A 57 0.24 -6.35 3.06
C VAL A 57 0.65 -5.01 3.65
N GLU A 58 0.82 -4.95 4.97
CA GLU A 58 1.35 -3.80 5.71
C GLU A 58 2.62 -4.20 6.45
N VAL A 59 3.67 -3.39 6.34
CA VAL A 59 4.84 -3.46 7.22
C VAL A 59 4.65 -2.46 8.35
N GLY A 60 4.91 -2.90 9.60
CA GLY A 60 4.66 -2.12 10.81
C GLY A 60 3.31 -2.44 11.42
N VAL A 61 3.26 -3.44 12.30
CA VAL A 61 2.04 -3.85 13.01
C VAL A 61 1.82 -3.03 14.27
N TYR A 62 2.92 -2.67 14.95
CA TYR A 62 2.92 -1.89 16.20
C TYR A 62 1.95 -2.46 17.25
N GLY A 63 0.80 -1.80 17.48
CA GLY A 63 -0.24 -2.20 18.44
C GLY A 63 -1.40 -2.99 17.82
N GLY A 64 -1.33 -3.35 16.55
CA GLY A 64 -2.34 -4.13 15.81
C GLY A 64 -3.53 -3.31 15.30
N GLY A 65 -3.67 -2.05 15.70
CA GLY A 65 -4.87 -1.26 15.35
C GLY A 65 -5.00 -0.96 13.86
N SER A 66 -3.90 -0.82 13.11
CA SER A 66 -3.96 -0.64 11.66
C SER A 66 -4.50 -1.91 10.96
N LEU A 67 -4.03 -3.10 11.36
CA LEU A 67 -4.57 -4.36 10.82
C LEU A 67 -6.05 -4.51 11.14
N GLU A 68 -6.49 -4.15 12.35
CA GLU A 68 -7.91 -4.11 12.71
C GLU A 68 -8.70 -3.13 11.83
N MET A 69 -8.15 -1.95 11.57
CA MET A 69 -8.73 -0.96 10.66
C MET A 69 -8.93 -1.55 9.27
N TRP A 70 -7.93 -2.21 8.72
CA TRP A 70 -7.99 -2.78 7.37
C TRP A 70 -8.99 -3.92 7.26
N THR A 71 -9.13 -4.77 8.28
CA THR A 71 -10.17 -5.83 8.27
C THR A 71 -11.58 -5.24 8.17
N LYS A 72 -11.84 -4.15 8.90
CA LYS A 72 -13.12 -3.43 8.87
C LYS A 72 -13.34 -2.68 7.57
N TYR A 73 -12.26 -2.10 7.01
CA TYR A 73 -12.32 -1.31 5.79
C TYR A 73 -12.52 -2.15 4.54
N PHE A 74 -11.71 -3.19 4.34
CA PHE A 74 -11.79 -4.06 3.15
C PHE A 74 -12.88 -5.11 3.25
N GLY A 75 -13.29 -5.47 4.46
CA GLY A 75 -14.30 -6.49 4.71
C GLY A 75 -13.73 -7.91 4.77
N PRO A 76 -14.60 -8.91 5.07
CA PRO A 76 -14.18 -10.23 5.52
C PRO A 76 -13.56 -11.13 4.43
N SER A 77 -13.60 -10.70 3.18
CA SER A 77 -13.03 -11.47 2.06
C SER A 77 -11.59 -11.08 1.70
N ALA A 78 -11.06 -10.03 2.31
CA ALA A 78 -9.69 -9.58 2.08
C ALA A 78 -8.68 -10.53 2.73
N HIS A 79 -7.53 -10.71 2.10
CA HIS A 79 -6.37 -11.42 2.65
C HIS A 79 -5.40 -10.39 3.20
N ILE A 80 -5.34 -10.24 4.52
CA ILE A 80 -4.58 -9.18 5.20
C ILE A 80 -3.37 -9.79 5.91
N TRP A 81 -2.20 -9.26 5.58
CA TRP A 81 -0.93 -9.60 6.17
C TRP A 81 -0.30 -8.41 6.86
N GLY A 82 0.15 -8.61 8.09
CA GLY A 82 1.06 -7.70 8.79
C GLY A 82 2.48 -8.26 8.80
N ILE A 83 3.47 -7.40 8.72
CA ILE A 83 4.89 -7.74 8.85
C ILE A 83 5.48 -6.87 9.95
N ASP A 84 6.21 -7.45 10.88
CA ASP A 84 6.90 -6.72 11.93
C ASP A 84 8.19 -7.46 12.32
N ASN A 85 9.19 -6.76 12.82
CA ASN A 85 10.38 -7.37 13.38
C ASN A 85 10.23 -7.73 14.87
N ASP A 86 9.18 -7.22 15.51
CA ASP A 86 8.85 -7.54 16.90
C ASP A 86 7.94 -8.78 17.00
N HIS A 87 8.43 -9.83 17.63
CA HIS A 87 7.65 -11.07 17.85
C HIS A 87 6.32 -10.84 18.58
N ARG A 88 6.18 -9.75 19.34
CA ARG A 88 4.90 -9.39 19.98
C ARG A 88 3.79 -9.13 18.98
N ALA A 89 4.11 -8.69 17.78
CA ALA A 89 3.12 -8.48 16.72
C ALA A 89 2.34 -9.75 16.38
N ALA A 90 2.95 -10.92 16.47
CA ALA A 90 2.30 -12.20 16.25
C ALA A 90 1.33 -12.63 17.39
N THR A 91 1.30 -11.91 18.51
CA THR A 91 0.42 -12.22 19.64
C THR A 91 -0.92 -11.48 19.58
N PHE A 92 -1.09 -10.53 18.66
CA PHE A 92 -2.36 -9.83 18.49
C PHE A 92 -3.39 -10.74 17.81
N ASP A 93 -4.51 -10.97 18.50
CA ASP A 93 -5.62 -11.76 17.97
C ASP A 93 -6.58 -10.83 17.18
N ILE A 94 -6.26 -10.63 15.91
CA ILE A 94 -7.06 -9.82 14.99
C ILE A 94 -7.67 -10.76 13.94
N PRO A 95 -8.94 -11.12 14.05
CA PRO A 95 -9.58 -12.06 13.14
C PRO A 95 -9.46 -11.63 11.68
N GLY A 96 -9.07 -12.57 10.81
CA GLY A 96 -8.94 -12.33 9.37
C GLY A 96 -7.58 -11.79 8.95
N THR A 97 -6.61 -11.70 9.87
CA THR A 97 -5.23 -11.28 9.56
C THR A 97 -4.22 -12.41 9.78
N GLN A 98 -3.08 -12.28 9.14
CA GLN A 98 -1.89 -13.10 9.35
C GLN A 98 -0.70 -12.18 9.62
N VAL A 99 0.22 -12.61 10.48
CA VAL A 99 1.42 -11.83 10.81
C VAL A 99 2.66 -12.66 10.51
N ALA A 100 3.58 -12.07 9.75
CA ALA A 100 4.91 -12.59 9.50
C ALA A 100 5.94 -11.78 10.29
N ILE A 101 6.89 -12.47 10.94
CA ILE A 101 7.95 -11.82 11.70
C ILE A 101 9.23 -11.82 10.86
N GLY A 102 9.80 -10.63 10.64
CA GLY A 102 11.04 -10.46 9.91
C GLY A 102 11.46 -9.00 9.74
N ASP A 103 12.69 -8.79 9.29
CA ASP A 103 13.23 -7.46 9.01
C ASP A 103 12.96 -7.08 7.55
N GLN A 104 12.27 -5.98 7.34
CA GLN A 104 12.00 -5.43 6.01
C GLN A 104 13.27 -4.98 5.25
N GLY A 105 14.37 -4.78 5.95
CA GLY A 105 15.68 -4.50 5.36
C GLY A 105 16.43 -5.74 4.87
N ASP A 106 15.91 -6.95 5.12
CA ASP A 106 16.54 -8.23 4.71
C ASP A 106 15.91 -8.78 3.42
N PRO A 107 16.64 -8.80 2.28
CA PRO A 107 16.15 -9.43 1.05
C PRO A 107 15.84 -10.93 1.22
N GLY A 108 16.53 -11.62 2.15
CA GLY A 108 16.30 -13.04 2.42
C GLY A 108 14.93 -13.27 3.08
N PHE A 109 14.49 -12.38 3.96
CA PHE A 109 13.12 -12.37 4.48
C PHE A 109 12.11 -12.21 3.36
N TRP A 110 12.29 -11.22 2.48
CA TRP A 110 11.39 -11.00 1.34
C TRP A 110 11.29 -12.19 0.42
N GLN A 111 12.42 -12.84 0.10
CA GLN A 111 12.41 -14.04 -0.72
C GLN A 111 11.51 -15.15 -0.12
N GLN A 112 11.57 -15.36 1.19
CA GLN A 112 10.75 -16.34 1.88
C GLN A 112 9.28 -15.91 1.92
N PHE A 113 8.99 -14.68 2.34
CA PHE A 113 7.63 -14.16 2.43
C PHE A 113 6.91 -14.18 1.07
N LEU A 114 7.57 -13.71 0.02
CA LEU A 114 7.00 -13.66 -1.34
C LEU A 114 6.84 -15.03 -2.00
N SER A 115 7.50 -16.08 -1.49
CA SER A 115 7.21 -17.45 -1.89
C SER A 115 5.85 -17.94 -1.38
N ILE A 116 5.36 -17.37 -0.27
CA ILE A 116 4.06 -17.69 0.34
C ILE A 116 2.97 -16.75 -0.20
N VAL A 117 3.33 -15.48 -0.40
CA VAL A 117 2.43 -14.41 -0.88
C VAL A 117 2.97 -13.85 -2.21
N PRO A 118 2.86 -14.60 -3.32
CA PRO A 118 3.55 -14.26 -4.56
C PRO A 118 2.92 -13.08 -5.33
N LYS A 119 1.72 -12.67 -4.94
CA LYS A 119 0.98 -11.59 -5.59
C LYS A 119 0.29 -10.70 -4.55
N ILE A 120 0.54 -9.42 -4.64
CA ILE A 120 0.05 -8.40 -3.69
C ILE A 120 -0.72 -7.36 -4.49
N ASP A 121 -1.95 -7.05 -4.07
CA ASP A 121 -2.77 -6.02 -4.72
C ASP A 121 -2.51 -4.64 -4.12
N LEU A 122 -2.36 -4.58 -2.80
CA LEU A 122 -2.12 -3.37 -2.04
C LEU A 122 -1.00 -3.58 -1.05
N PHE A 123 -0.03 -2.70 -1.06
CA PHE A 123 1.10 -2.73 -0.13
C PHE A 123 1.25 -1.38 0.58
N LEU A 124 1.46 -1.43 1.89
CA LEU A 124 1.69 -0.28 2.75
C LEU A 124 3.00 -0.47 3.52
N ASP A 125 3.99 0.37 3.27
CA ASP A 125 5.23 0.43 4.03
C ASP A 125 5.12 1.50 5.12
N ASP A 126 4.82 1.06 6.33
CA ASP A 126 4.75 1.85 7.56
C ASP A 126 5.68 1.24 8.63
N GLY A 127 6.85 0.78 8.21
CA GLY A 127 7.75 0.01 9.07
C GLY A 127 8.76 0.84 9.85
N GLY A 128 10.05 0.54 9.65
CA GLY A 128 11.13 1.19 10.40
C GLY A 128 11.61 2.53 9.80
N HIS A 129 11.10 2.96 8.66
CA HIS A 129 11.32 4.22 7.95
C HIS A 129 12.79 4.56 7.63
N ARG A 130 13.70 3.60 7.75
CA ARG A 130 15.11 3.80 7.39
C ARG A 130 15.28 3.70 5.87
N MET A 131 16.23 4.46 5.32
CA MET A 131 16.44 4.55 3.87
C MET A 131 16.68 3.19 3.24
N ASN A 132 17.58 2.39 3.81
CA ASN A 132 17.84 1.04 3.33
C ASN A 132 16.62 0.12 3.44
N GLN A 133 15.80 0.26 4.49
CA GLN A 133 14.59 -0.55 4.67
C GLN A 133 13.54 -0.23 3.61
N GLN A 134 13.19 1.05 3.43
CA GLN A 134 12.19 1.47 2.45
C GLN A 134 12.61 1.12 1.01
N ILE A 135 13.89 1.33 0.65
CA ILE A 135 14.39 0.99 -0.69
C ILE A 135 14.41 -0.53 -0.91
N THR A 136 14.96 -1.31 0.04
CA THR A 136 14.98 -2.78 -0.05
C THR A 136 13.58 -3.35 -0.16
N THR A 137 12.64 -2.87 0.68
CA THR A 137 11.24 -3.28 0.63
C THR A 137 10.66 -3.02 -0.75
N PHE A 138 10.83 -1.81 -1.27
CA PHE A 138 10.29 -1.45 -2.58
C PHE A 138 10.87 -2.35 -3.70
N GLU A 139 12.18 -2.51 -3.74
CA GLU A 139 12.86 -3.31 -4.78
C GLU A 139 12.44 -4.78 -4.76
N CYS A 140 12.26 -5.35 -3.57
CA CYS A 140 11.81 -6.73 -3.41
C CYS A 140 10.32 -6.91 -3.73
N VAL A 141 9.47 -6.00 -3.28
CA VAL A 141 8.01 -6.15 -3.31
C VAL A 141 7.40 -5.68 -4.63
N TRP A 142 7.92 -4.60 -5.24
CA TRP A 142 7.34 -4.02 -6.46
C TRP A 142 7.13 -5.01 -7.61
N PRO A 143 8.05 -5.94 -7.90
CA PRO A 143 7.82 -6.97 -8.92
C PRO A 143 6.59 -7.83 -8.66
N HIS A 144 6.21 -8.02 -7.39
CA HIS A 144 5.10 -8.84 -6.93
C HIS A 144 3.77 -8.07 -6.78
N ILE A 145 3.79 -6.74 -6.94
CA ILE A 145 2.56 -5.95 -7.02
C ILE A 145 1.81 -6.35 -8.28
N SER A 146 0.50 -6.63 -8.13
CA SER A 146 -0.37 -7.04 -9.24
C SER A 146 -0.61 -5.91 -10.24
N GLU A 147 -1.05 -6.25 -11.45
CA GLU A 147 -1.52 -5.25 -12.40
C GLU A 147 -2.67 -4.44 -11.78
N ASN A 148 -2.61 -3.11 -11.87
CA ASN A 148 -3.48 -2.16 -11.19
C ASN A 148 -3.35 -2.12 -9.65
N GLY A 149 -2.31 -2.79 -9.09
CA GLY A 149 -2.00 -2.73 -7.68
C GLY A 149 -1.32 -1.43 -7.28
N ILE A 150 -1.19 -1.23 -5.97
CA ILE A 150 -0.73 0.02 -5.37
C ILE A 150 0.30 -0.27 -4.30
N TYR A 151 1.38 0.49 -4.30
CA TYR A 151 2.39 0.53 -3.24
C TYR A 151 2.38 1.93 -2.62
N ILE A 152 2.22 2.01 -1.31
CA ILE A 152 2.32 3.26 -0.54
C ILE A 152 3.48 3.14 0.43
N CYS A 153 4.30 4.18 0.53
CA CYS A 153 5.33 4.33 1.54
C CYS A 153 5.01 5.54 2.41
N GLU A 154 4.95 5.33 3.72
CA GLU A 154 4.70 6.36 4.73
C GLU A 154 6.00 6.91 5.31
N ASP A 155 5.85 8.01 6.04
CA ASP A 155 6.89 8.69 6.82
C ASP A 155 8.15 8.97 6.01
N THR A 156 7.95 9.29 4.71
CA THR A 156 9.04 9.59 3.77
C THR A 156 9.81 10.86 4.12
N HIS A 157 9.31 11.68 5.07
CA HIS A 157 10.04 12.81 5.65
C HIS A 157 11.33 12.38 6.38
N THR A 158 11.42 11.12 6.82
CA THR A 158 12.65 10.54 7.37
C THR A 158 13.83 10.54 6.38
N SER A 159 13.55 10.73 5.07
CA SER A 159 14.55 10.98 4.04
C SER A 159 15.38 12.26 4.24
N TYR A 160 15.00 13.10 5.21
CA TYR A 160 15.75 14.29 5.63
C TYR A 160 16.42 14.12 7.00
N TRP A 161 16.28 12.94 7.65
CA TRP A 161 16.75 12.71 9.01
C TRP A 161 17.91 11.71 9.05
N GLN A 162 19.05 12.18 9.55
CA GLN A 162 20.29 11.37 9.60
C GLN A 162 20.14 10.09 10.42
N GLU A 163 19.37 10.11 11.51
CA GLU A 163 19.11 8.95 12.35
C GLU A 163 18.36 7.82 11.63
N PHE A 164 17.70 8.12 10.51
CA PHE A 164 17.06 7.14 9.64
C PHE A 164 17.92 6.75 8.42
N GLY A 165 19.17 7.21 8.37
CA GLY A 165 20.11 6.86 7.32
C GLY A 165 20.11 7.82 6.15
N ALA A 166 19.55 9.04 6.30
CA ALA A 166 19.68 10.10 5.30
C ALA A 166 21.07 10.74 5.43
N VAL A 167 21.99 10.33 4.57
CA VAL A 167 23.37 10.83 4.52
C VAL A 167 23.55 11.67 3.25
N ASP A 168 24.25 12.79 3.37
CA ASP A 168 24.52 13.68 2.24
C ASP A 168 25.28 12.93 1.13
N GLY A 169 24.73 13.00 -0.09
CA GLY A 169 25.29 12.34 -1.27
C GLY A 169 24.86 10.87 -1.43
N GLU A 170 24.18 10.28 -0.46
CA GLU A 170 23.62 8.95 -0.57
C GLU A 170 22.15 8.99 -1.02
N GLU A 171 21.65 7.84 -1.50
CA GLU A 171 20.27 7.72 -1.95
C GLU A 171 19.31 7.62 -0.76
N THR A 172 18.31 8.49 -0.74
CA THR A 172 17.17 8.37 0.17
C THR A 172 15.96 7.83 -0.59
N PHE A 173 14.93 7.37 0.15
CA PHE A 173 13.71 6.89 -0.51
C PHE A 173 13.03 7.97 -1.36
N LEU A 174 13.04 9.23 -0.90
CA LEU A 174 12.49 10.33 -1.70
C LEU A 174 13.32 10.62 -2.96
N THR A 175 14.66 10.50 -2.92
CA THR A 175 15.48 10.67 -4.12
C THR A 175 15.25 9.53 -5.10
N PHE A 176 15.14 8.30 -4.62
CA PHE A 176 14.73 7.14 -5.42
C PHE A 176 13.36 7.37 -6.08
N ALA A 177 12.35 7.76 -5.29
CA ALA A 177 11.01 8.01 -5.78
C ALA A 177 10.95 9.13 -6.85
N LYS A 178 11.71 10.22 -6.66
CA LYS A 178 11.80 11.31 -7.66
C LYS A 178 12.39 10.84 -8.99
N ARG A 179 13.36 9.91 -8.97
CA ARG A 179 13.94 9.37 -10.21
C ARG A 179 12.93 8.53 -11.01
N SER A 180 11.92 7.97 -10.37
CA SER A 180 10.88 7.20 -11.05
C SER A 180 10.07 8.03 -12.06
N VAL A 181 10.04 9.37 -11.89
CA VAL A 181 9.41 10.29 -12.83
C VAL A 181 10.01 10.19 -14.24
N ASP A 182 11.31 9.99 -14.36
CA ASP A 182 11.97 9.82 -15.65
C ASP A 182 11.47 8.56 -16.38
N ILE A 183 11.15 7.51 -15.62
CA ILE A 183 10.60 6.27 -16.20
C ILE A 183 9.19 6.49 -16.75
N LEU A 184 8.38 7.34 -16.12
CA LEU A 184 7.06 7.70 -16.66
C LEU A 184 7.16 8.41 -18.02
N HIS A 185 8.20 9.21 -18.22
CA HIS A 185 8.40 10.00 -19.43
C HIS A 185 9.32 9.34 -20.46
N ARG A 186 9.76 8.09 -20.25
CA ARG A 186 10.78 7.39 -21.06
C ARG A 186 10.50 7.39 -22.55
N ASN A 187 9.25 7.27 -22.95
CA ASN A 187 8.85 7.18 -24.36
C ASN A 187 8.83 8.55 -25.07
N HIS A 188 8.90 9.64 -24.31
CA HIS A 188 8.92 11.01 -24.84
C HIS A 188 10.32 11.62 -24.84
N MET A 189 11.32 10.91 -24.29
CA MET A 189 12.70 11.40 -24.27
C MET A 189 13.32 11.40 -25.67
N ARG A 190 13.89 12.53 -26.07
CA ARG A 190 14.58 12.69 -27.34
C ARG A 190 16.08 12.89 -27.12
N GLY A 191 16.89 12.45 -28.09
CA GLY A 191 18.36 12.60 -28.04
C GLY A 191 19.05 11.57 -27.13
N PRO A 192 20.34 11.74 -26.85
CA PRO A 192 21.17 10.77 -26.12
C PRO A 192 20.96 10.84 -24.60
N HIS A 193 20.48 11.95 -24.07
CA HIS A 193 20.28 12.10 -22.62
C HIS A 193 19.08 11.27 -22.15
N ARG A 194 19.37 10.27 -21.33
CA ARG A 194 18.40 9.31 -20.83
C ARG A 194 18.60 9.06 -19.34
N PRO A 195 18.21 10.02 -18.48
CA PRO A 195 18.43 9.91 -17.05
C PRO A 195 17.66 8.73 -16.44
N ASN A 196 18.23 8.15 -15.41
CA ASN A 196 17.62 7.12 -14.56
C ASN A 196 17.09 5.85 -15.27
N MET A 197 17.48 5.60 -16.53
CA MET A 197 16.99 4.44 -17.29
C MET A 197 17.41 3.09 -16.69
N HIS A 198 18.40 3.07 -15.79
CA HIS A 198 18.75 1.87 -15.03
C HIS A 198 17.61 1.36 -14.14
N LEU A 199 16.63 2.21 -13.77
CA LEU A 199 15.43 1.81 -13.05
C LEU A 199 14.35 1.15 -13.93
N LEU A 200 14.49 1.19 -15.25
CA LEU A 200 13.48 0.65 -16.16
C LEU A 200 13.18 -0.84 -15.96
N PRO A 201 14.16 -1.74 -15.70
CA PRO A 201 13.85 -3.14 -15.46
C PRO A 201 12.90 -3.34 -14.27
N LEU A 202 13.07 -2.54 -13.20
CA LEU A 202 12.22 -2.56 -12.02
C LEU A 202 10.86 -1.89 -12.28
N LEU A 203 10.87 -0.69 -12.87
CA LEU A 203 9.71 0.21 -12.94
C LEU A 203 9.01 0.21 -14.32
N ARG A 204 9.21 -0.83 -15.16
CA ARG A 204 8.61 -0.87 -16.50
C ARG A 204 7.09 -0.69 -16.51
N ASP A 205 6.43 -1.21 -15.48
CA ASP A 205 4.98 -1.25 -15.32
C ASP A 205 4.48 -0.13 -14.40
N LEU A 206 5.30 0.87 -14.13
CA LEU A 206 4.89 2.05 -13.37
C LEU A 206 3.92 2.87 -14.21
N GLN A 207 2.69 3.05 -13.69
CA GLN A 207 1.64 3.86 -14.32
C GLN A 207 1.64 5.31 -13.82
N SER A 208 1.82 5.50 -12.52
CA SER A 208 1.88 6.83 -11.91
C SER A 208 2.66 6.80 -10.60
N VAL A 209 3.19 7.95 -10.22
CA VAL A 209 3.73 8.22 -8.89
C VAL A 209 3.13 9.52 -8.38
N SER A 210 2.68 9.52 -7.14
CA SER A 210 2.09 10.69 -6.47
C SER A 210 2.82 10.95 -5.16
N PHE A 211 3.08 12.23 -4.89
CA PHE A 211 3.73 12.68 -3.67
C PHE A 211 2.74 13.47 -2.83
N PHE A 212 2.62 13.10 -1.58
CA PHE A 212 1.85 13.80 -0.56
C PHE A 212 2.78 14.25 0.57
N ASP A 213 2.24 14.98 1.53
CA ASP A 213 3.00 15.29 2.74
C ASP A 213 3.36 13.98 3.45
N SER A 214 4.67 13.70 3.49
CA SER A 214 5.25 12.51 4.12
C SER A 214 4.80 11.15 3.55
N MET A 215 4.24 11.10 2.34
CA MET A 215 3.80 9.85 1.71
C MET A 215 4.06 9.83 0.21
N VAL A 216 4.47 8.68 -0.32
CA VAL A 216 4.61 8.46 -1.77
C VAL A 216 3.77 7.25 -2.17
N VAL A 217 3.00 7.41 -3.23
CA VAL A 217 2.13 6.37 -3.79
C VAL A 217 2.58 6.02 -5.20
N PHE A 218 2.82 4.73 -5.44
CA PHE A 218 3.14 4.17 -6.75
C PHE A 218 1.97 3.30 -7.21
N CYS A 219 1.46 3.57 -8.42
CA CYS A 219 0.45 2.73 -9.04
C CYS A 219 1.07 1.93 -10.18
N LYS A 220 0.82 0.62 -10.18
CA LYS A 220 1.25 -0.30 -11.23
C LYS A 220 0.17 -0.43 -12.29
N GLY A 221 0.55 -0.46 -13.56
CA GLY A 221 -0.40 -0.62 -14.66
C GLY A 221 0.23 -0.35 -16.01
N ARG A 222 -0.56 -0.52 -17.05
CA ARG A 222 -0.12 -0.22 -18.42
C ARG A 222 -0.17 1.28 -18.70
N GLN A 223 0.88 1.79 -19.32
CA GLN A 223 0.83 3.09 -19.95
C GLN A 223 0.26 2.92 -21.37
N ALA A 224 -0.85 3.60 -21.66
CA ALA A 224 -1.35 3.72 -23.02
C ALA A 224 -0.58 4.85 -23.74
N PHE A 225 -0.10 4.57 -24.93
CA PHE A 225 0.63 5.54 -25.78
C PHE A 225 -0.16 5.89 -27.04
N ASP A 226 -1.43 5.54 -27.08
CA ASP A 226 -2.28 5.76 -28.26
C ASP A 226 -2.70 7.23 -28.33
N TRP A 227 -2.57 7.80 -29.52
CA TRP A 227 -3.14 9.11 -29.83
C TRP A 227 -4.63 8.96 -30.08
N CYS A 228 -5.42 9.80 -29.43
CA CYS A 228 -6.85 9.93 -29.73
C CYS A 228 -7.09 11.26 -30.43
N GLU A 229 -7.68 11.24 -31.61
CA GLU A 229 -8.14 12.42 -32.34
C GLU A 229 -9.67 12.43 -32.33
N VAL A 230 -10.25 13.58 -32.00
CA VAL A 230 -11.70 13.81 -32.00
C VAL A 230 -11.99 14.93 -33.01
N ASN A 231 -12.84 14.65 -34.00
CA ASN A 231 -13.31 15.62 -34.98
C ASN A 231 -14.53 16.42 -34.46
#